data_230a79b31d828fc67bfb46877b559a2d
#
_entry.id   230a79b31d828fc67bfb46877b559a2d
#
_cell.length_a   1.000
_cell.length_b   1.000
_cell.length_c   1.000
_cell.angle_alpha   90.00
_cell.angle_beta   90.00
_cell.angle_gamma   90.00
#
_symmetry.space_group_name_H-M   'P 1'
#
loop_
_entity.id
_entity.type
_entity.pdbx_description
1 polymer ?
#
loop_
_entity_poly.entity_id
_entity_poly.type
_entity_poly.pdbx_seq_one_letter_code
_entity_poly.pdbx_strand_id
1 'polypeptide(L)'
;DHRDLHSFPTRRSSDLIIFFDIDGTLLRLRAKELSEKTVEALNRLKANGIRLCIATGRTPVSLPHFSGIEFDTFLTFNGSLCYNDTETIFSNPISPDDVQKLIRNADSLGRPVSVATKSRLAANGFDIDLSDYYSIAHLQLTVAKDFEQVSNEEVYQLLLGCRETDYSAILKDVDGAKIAAWWDRAVDIIPANGGKGIGIQKVLEYYHLDKSEALAFGDGNNDIEMLLSVGTGVAMGNASPQLKEVADEICKDVAEDGIYDYCLTHGLI
;
A
#
# COMPACT_ATOMS: atom_id res chain seq x y z
N ASP A 1 -34.90 -8.98 -14.61
CA ASP A 1 -34.33 -7.66 -14.34
C ASP A 1 -32.86 -7.71 -14.68
N HIS A 2 -32.55 -7.22 -15.87
CA HIS A 2 -31.17 -7.01 -16.30
C HIS A 2 -30.64 -5.79 -15.54
N ARG A 3 -29.75 -5.99 -14.58
CA ARG A 3 -28.91 -4.90 -14.09
C ARG A 3 -27.94 -4.55 -15.21
N ASP A 4 -28.04 -3.32 -15.69
CA ASP A 4 -27.14 -2.77 -16.69
C ASP A 4 -25.69 -2.97 -16.22
N LEU A 5 -24.93 -3.70 -17.01
CA LEU A 5 -23.47 -3.71 -16.94
C LEU A 5 -23.02 -2.25 -17.00
N HIS A 6 -22.46 -1.75 -15.92
CA HIS A 6 -21.92 -0.41 -15.87
C HIS A 6 -20.81 -0.30 -16.93
N SER A 7 -21.20 0.17 -18.12
CA SER A 7 -20.24 0.65 -19.09
C SER A 7 -19.55 1.86 -18.45
N PHE A 8 -18.24 1.83 -18.33
CA PHE A 8 -17.47 3.03 -18.02
C PHE A 8 -17.98 4.19 -18.89
N PRO A 9 -18.20 5.36 -18.32
CA PRO A 9 -18.69 6.51 -19.09
C PRO A 9 -17.78 6.70 -20.29
N THR A 10 -18.35 7.05 -21.46
CA THR A 10 -17.66 7.29 -22.74
C THR A 10 -16.74 8.52 -22.66
N ARG A 11 -15.88 8.59 -21.65
CA ARG A 11 -14.83 9.59 -21.44
C ARG A 11 -13.53 9.11 -22.09
N ARG A 12 -12.69 10.03 -22.48
CA ARG A 12 -11.37 9.74 -23.07
C ARG A 12 -10.59 8.88 -22.09
N SER A 13 -9.98 7.81 -22.56
CA SER A 13 -9.12 6.93 -21.75
C SER A 13 -7.98 7.68 -21.02
N SER A 14 -7.63 8.87 -21.52
CA SER A 14 -6.61 9.76 -20.92
C SER A 14 -6.94 10.31 -19.54
N ASP A 15 -8.17 10.15 -19.06
CA ASP A 15 -8.62 10.71 -17.77
C ASP A 15 -8.73 9.62 -16.69
N LEU A 16 -8.44 8.36 -17.01
CA LEU A 16 -8.47 7.25 -16.06
C LEU A 16 -7.15 7.11 -15.30
N ILE A 17 -7.26 6.76 -14.03
CA ILE A 17 -6.14 6.44 -13.15
C ILE A 17 -6.42 5.11 -12.43
N ILE A 18 -5.43 4.23 -12.38
CA ILE A 18 -5.56 2.94 -11.71
C ILE A 18 -4.49 2.81 -10.62
N PHE A 19 -4.95 2.49 -9.41
CA PHE A 19 -4.11 2.21 -8.26
C PHE A 19 -3.96 0.72 -8.05
N PHE A 20 -2.75 0.27 -7.87
CA PHE A 20 -2.43 -1.14 -7.65
C PHE A 20 -1.70 -1.31 -6.31
N ASP A 21 -2.18 -2.19 -5.46
CA ASP A 21 -1.33 -2.76 -4.44
C ASP A 21 -0.28 -3.68 -5.07
N ILE A 22 0.77 -4.02 -4.31
CA ILE A 22 1.88 -4.85 -4.81
C ILE A 22 1.71 -6.31 -4.38
N ASP A 23 1.74 -6.57 -3.08
CA ASP A 23 1.91 -7.91 -2.52
C ASP A 23 0.59 -8.67 -2.44
N GLY A 24 0.38 -9.64 -3.30
CA GLY A 24 -0.90 -10.35 -3.47
C GLY A 24 -1.80 -9.75 -4.53
N THR A 25 -1.42 -8.61 -5.12
CA THR A 25 -2.16 -7.92 -6.17
C THR A 25 -1.40 -7.91 -7.50
N LEU A 26 -0.32 -7.15 -7.62
CA LEU A 26 0.57 -7.19 -8.79
C LEU A 26 1.51 -8.39 -8.73
N LEU A 27 2.06 -8.68 -7.56
CA LEU A 27 2.99 -9.78 -7.31
C LEU A 27 2.31 -10.86 -6.49
N ARG A 28 2.49 -12.12 -6.87
CA ARG A 28 2.22 -13.24 -5.96
C ARG A 28 3.07 -13.07 -4.71
N LEU A 29 2.53 -13.44 -3.57
CA LEU A 29 3.25 -13.32 -2.31
C LEU A 29 4.63 -13.99 -2.42
N ARG A 30 5.68 -13.27 -2.04
CA ARG A 30 7.10 -13.68 -2.15
C ARG A 30 7.63 -13.86 -3.58
N ALA A 31 6.89 -13.52 -4.63
CA ALA A 31 7.44 -13.45 -5.97
C ALA A 31 8.31 -12.19 -6.13
N LYS A 32 9.27 -12.25 -7.04
CA LYS A 32 10.18 -11.12 -7.35
C LYS A 32 9.81 -10.43 -8.66
N GLU A 33 9.03 -11.08 -9.50
CA GLU A 33 8.72 -10.64 -10.85
C GLU A 33 7.23 -10.76 -11.12
N LEU A 34 6.72 -9.86 -11.94
CA LEU A 34 5.36 -9.88 -12.46
C LEU A 34 5.19 -11.05 -13.45
N SER A 35 3.97 -11.54 -13.61
CA SER A 35 3.66 -12.44 -14.71
C SER A 35 3.76 -11.72 -16.07
N GLU A 36 4.05 -12.44 -17.13
CA GLU A 36 4.09 -11.88 -18.50
C GLU A 36 2.76 -11.20 -18.87
N LYS A 37 1.63 -11.76 -18.46
CA LYS A 37 0.31 -11.18 -18.71
C LYS A 37 0.04 -9.92 -17.91
N THR A 38 0.49 -9.86 -16.66
CA THR A 38 0.41 -8.62 -15.87
C THR A 38 1.25 -7.52 -16.52
N VAL A 39 2.47 -7.84 -16.99
CA VAL A 39 3.31 -6.90 -17.73
C VAL A 39 2.60 -6.43 -19.02
N GLU A 40 2.00 -7.36 -19.78
CA GLU A 40 1.23 -7.01 -20.99
C GLU A 40 0.06 -6.07 -20.67
N ALA A 41 -0.71 -6.37 -19.61
CA ALA A 41 -1.85 -5.54 -19.19
C ALA A 41 -1.41 -4.12 -18.87
N LEU A 42 -0.39 -3.96 -18.01
CA LEU A 42 0.11 -2.64 -17.59
C LEU A 42 0.62 -1.82 -18.79
N ASN A 43 1.37 -2.44 -19.70
CA ASN A 43 1.85 -1.75 -20.90
C ASN A 43 0.70 -1.32 -21.85
N ARG A 44 -0.34 -2.15 -21.99
CA ARG A 44 -1.51 -1.81 -22.83
C ARG A 44 -2.35 -0.71 -22.18
N LEU A 45 -2.56 -0.75 -20.85
CA LEU A 45 -3.20 0.34 -20.11
C LEU A 45 -2.46 1.67 -20.32
N LYS A 46 -1.14 1.65 -20.20
CA LYS A 46 -0.30 2.84 -20.42
C LYS A 46 -0.41 3.33 -21.88
N ALA A 47 -0.38 2.43 -22.86
CA ALA A 47 -0.56 2.77 -24.27
C ALA A 47 -1.94 3.39 -24.57
N ASN A 48 -2.96 3.02 -23.79
CA ASN A 48 -4.30 3.60 -23.85
C ASN A 48 -4.40 4.96 -23.10
N GLY A 49 -3.30 5.48 -22.56
CA GLY A 49 -3.25 6.76 -21.87
C GLY A 49 -3.73 6.73 -20.40
N ILE A 50 -3.93 5.53 -19.84
CA ILE A 50 -4.34 5.35 -18.45
C ILE A 50 -3.13 5.55 -17.53
N ARG A 51 -3.29 6.35 -16.45
CA ARG A 51 -2.25 6.53 -15.45
C ARG A 51 -2.17 5.32 -14.53
N LEU A 52 -0.95 4.84 -14.30
CA LEU A 52 -0.67 3.70 -13.43
C LEU A 52 -0.03 4.17 -12.13
N CYS A 53 -0.63 3.82 -11.00
CA CYS A 53 -0.15 4.21 -9.69
C CYS A 53 0.06 3.00 -8.78
N ILE A 54 1.16 2.99 -8.06
CA ILE A 54 1.40 2.04 -6.97
C ILE A 54 0.81 2.59 -5.69
N ALA A 55 0.10 1.75 -4.91
CA ALA A 55 -0.40 2.08 -3.57
C ALA A 55 -0.06 0.95 -2.59
N THR A 56 0.99 1.11 -1.82
CA THR A 56 1.60 0.02 -1.04
C THR A 56 1.94 0.40 0.40
N GLY A 57 1.99 -0.60 1.29
CA GLY A 57 2.60 -0.46 2.62
C GLY A 57 4.13 -0.42 2.60
N ARG A 58 4.75 -0.77 1.47
CA ARG A 58 6.20 -0.74 1.32
C ARG A 58 6.76 0.68 1.41
N THR A 59 8.01 0.76 1.85
CA THR A 59 8.80 1.99 1.84
C THR A 59 9.35 2.27 0.44
N PRO A 60 9.74 3.50 0.09
CA PRO A 60 10.37 3.80 -1.21
C PRO A 60 11.59 2.92 -1.50
N VAL A 61 12.41 2.63 -0.47
CA VAL A 61 13.64 1.82 -0.62
C VAL A 61 13.38 0.32 -0.75
N SER A 62 12.16 -0.14 -0.48
CA SER A 62 11.75 -1.55 -0.60
C SER A 62 10.85 -1.82 -1.80
N LEU A 63 10.62 -0.81 -2.65
CA LEU A 63 9.87 -1.02 -3.88
C LEU A 63 10.61 -1.98 -4.82
N PRO A 64 9.93 -2.95 -5.42
CA PRO A 64 10.53 -3.80 -6.43
C PRO A 64 10.82 -2.99 -7.69
N HIS A 65 11.83 -3.40 -8.43
CA HIS A 65 12.07 -2.86 -9.76
C HIS A 65 11.17 -3.58 -10.76
N PHE A 66 10.24 -2.84 -11.36
CA PHE A 66 9.34 -3.35 -12.39
C PHE A 66 9.97 -3.11 -13.77
N SER A 67 10.76 -4.08 -14.26
CA SER A 67 11.45 -3.97 -15.56
C SER A 67 10.46 -3.74 -16.70
N GLY A 68 10.66 -2.65 -17.45
CA GLY A 68 9.86 -2.34 -18.66
C GLY A 68 8.48 -1.76 -18.37
N ILE A 69 8.19 -1.36 -17.13
CA ILE A 69 6.94 -0.69 -16.75
C ILE A 69 7.27 0.59 -16.01
N GLU A 70 6.67 1.68 -16.45
CA GLU A 70 6.75 2.99 -15.80
C GLU A 70 5.43 3.29 -15.09
N PHE A 71 5.49 3.50 -13.78
CA PHE A 71 4.38 4.00 -12.99
C PHE A 71 4.46 5.52 -12.89
N ASP A 72 3.31 6.18 -12.94
CA ASP A 72 3.21 7.65 -12.92
C ASP A 72 3.30 8.21 -11.50
N THR A 73 2.88 7.44 -10.50
CA THR A 73 2.79 7.90 -9.11
C THR A 73 2.96 6.72 -8.15
N PHE A 74 3.59 7.02 -7.03
CA PHE A 74 3.83 6.07 -5.95
C PHE A 74 3.23 6.59 -4.64
N LEU A 75 2.35 5.79 -4.06
CA LEU A 75 1.84 5.95 -2.70
C LEU A 75 2.52 4.87 -1.84
N THR A 76 3.46 5.28 -1.03
CA THR A 76 4.24 4.41 -0.13
C THR A 76 3.85 4.65 1.32
N PHE A 77 4.32 3.81 2.25
CA PHE A 77 3.96 3.88 3.67
C PHE A 77 2.44 3.91 3.88
N ASN A 78 1.70 3.03 3.18
CA ASN A 78 0.23 3.03 3.17
C ASN A 78 -0.37 4.41 2.83
N GLY A 79 0.22 5.14 1.87
CA GLY A 79 -0.26 6.44 1.41
C GLY A 79 0.20 7.64 2.23
N SER A 80 1.09 7.45 3.23
CA SER A 80 1.64 8.57 4.01
C SER A 80 2.67 9.40 3.24
N LEU A 81 3.21 8.85 2.15
CA LEU A 81 4.07 9.57 1.20
C LEU A 81 3.62 9.27 -0.22
N CYS A 82 3.18 10.30 -0.94
CA CYS A 82 2.81 10.22 -2.34
C CYS A 82 3.75 11.10 -3.17
N TYR A 83 4.30 10.55 -4.25
CA TYR A 83 5.27 11.25 -5.11
C TYR A 83 5.23 10.71 -6.54
N ASN A 84 5.73 11.50 -7.45
CA ASN A 84 6.03 11.12 -8.83
C ASN A 84 7.51 11.43 -9.14
N ASP A 85 7.91 11.28 -10.38
CA ASP A 85 9.31 11.53 -10.80
C ASP A 85 9.76 12.98 -10.63
N THR A 86 8.82 13.93 -10.49
CA THR A 86 9.12 15.36 -10.46
C THR A 86 9.02 15.97 -9.07
N GLU A 87 8.09 15.49 -8.23
CA GLU A 87 7.84 16.11 -6.93
C GLU A 87 7.13 15.20 -5.91
N THR A 88 7.16 15.65 -4.67
CA THR A 88 6.34 15.08 -3.58
C THR A 88 4.95 15.71 -3.63
N ILE A 89 3.93 14.88 -3.88
CA ILE A 89 2.51 15.29 -3.94
C ILE A 89 1.93 15.45 -2.53
N PHE A 90 2.27 14.52 -1.64
CA PHE A 90 1.77 14.50 -0.25
C PHE A 90 2.81 13.88 0.68
N SER A 91 2.97 14.46 1.87
CA SER A 91 3.89 13.99 2.90
C SER A 91 3.24 14.14 4.27
N ASN A 92 3.11 13.04 4.98
CA ASN A 92 2.43 12.95 6.28
C ASN A 92 3.22 12.04 7.23
N PRO A 93 4.35 12.50 7.82
CA PRO A 93 5.09 11.73 8.80
C PRO A 93 4.35 11.67 10.15
N ILE A 94 4.63 10.65 10.94
CA ILE A 94 4.19 10.55 12.35
C ILE A 94 4.90 11.64 13.16
N SER A 95 4.20 12.25 14.13
CA SER A 95 4.83 13.26 14.99
C SER A 95 6.01 12.67 15.76
N PRO A 96 7.13 13.42 15.94
CA PRO A 96 8.29 12.90 16.68
C PRO A 96 7.93 12.44 18.10
N ASP A 97 7.01 13.11 18.78
CA ASP A 97 6.55 12.73 20.12
C ASP A 97 5.85 11.38 20.10
N ASP A 98 4.96 11.12 19.12
CA ASP A 98 4.26 9.84 19.00
C ASP A 98 5.22 8.72 18.58
N VAL A 99 6.21 8.99 17.71
CA VAL A 99 7.26 8.01 17.41
C VAL A 99 7.98 7.56 18.68
N GLN A 100 8.36 8.49 19.56
CA GLN A 100 9.05 8.15 20.79
C GLN A 100 8.13 7.42 21.78
N LYS A 101 6.83 7.74 21.85
CA LYS A 101 5.85 6.99 22.66
C LYS A 101 5.70 5.55 22.15
N LEU A 102 5.54 5.37 20.83
CA LEU A 102 5.41 4.05 20.20
C LEU A 102 6.64 3.16 20.48
N ILE A 103 7.85 3.72 20.39
CA ILE A 103 9.09 3.00 20.71
C ILE A 103 9.08 2.54 22.16
N ARG A 104 8.74 3.43 23.12
CA ARG A 104 8.67 3.07 24.56
C ARG A 104 7.57 2.04 24.84
N ASN A 105 6.41 2.15 24.21
CA ASN A 105 5.32 1.19 24.38
C ASN A 105 5.73 -0.20 23.86
N ALA A 106 6.38 -0.28 22.71
CA ALA A 106 6.90 -1.53 22.16
C ALA A 106 7.98 -2.15 23.07
N ASP A 107 8.91 -1.35 23.58
CA ASP A 107 9.94 -1.79 24.52
C ASP A 107 9.31 -2.36 25.81
N SER A 108 8.25 -1.73 26.33
CA SER A 108 7.49 -2.22 27.49
C SER A 108 6.84 -3.59 27.27
N LEU A 109 6.59 -3.97 26.02
CA LEU A 109 6.08 -5.29 25.61
C LEU A 109 7.22 -6.25 25.22
N GLY A 110 8.49 -5.81 25.32
CA GLY A 110 9.65 -6.60 24.87
C GLY A 110 9.70 -6.79 23.37
N ARG A 111 9.11 -5.88 22.58
CA ARG A 111 9.06 -5.95 21.13
C ARG A 111 10.05 -4.97 20.48
N PRO A 112 10.95 -5.46 19.62
CA PRO A 112 11.76 -4.57 18.80
C PRO A 112 10.88 -3.87 17.76
N VAL A 113 11.27 -2.65 17.38
CA VAL A 113 10.62 -1.88 16.34
C VAL A 113 11.59 -1.53 15.22
N SER A 114 11.05 -1.35 14.03
CA SER A 114 11.75 -0.70 12.93
C SER A 114 11.04 0.61 12.59
N VAL A 115 11.79 1.70 12.52
CA VAL A 115 11.31 2.98 11.98
C VAL A 115 11.64 3.07 10.50
N ALA A 116 10.73 3.64 9.73
CA ALA A 116 10.84 3.77 8.28
C ALA A 116 10.83 5.24 7.88
N THR A 117 11.93 5.69 7.29
CA THR A 117 12.11 7.02 6.70
C THR A 117 12.10 6.94 5.18
N LYS A 118 12.12 8.06 4.48
CA LYS A 118 12.20 8.09 3.01
C LYS A 118 13.42 7.33 2.46
N SER A 119 14.51 7.29 3.21
CA SER A 119 15.81 6.79 2.74
C SER A 119 16.15 5.38 3.24
N ARG A 120 15.56 4.93 4.34
CA ARG A 120 15.92 3.64 4.94
C ARG A 120 14.94 3.14 6.00
N LEU A 121 15.11 1.86 6.32
CA LEU A 121 14.56 1.19 7.50
C LEU A 121 15.66 1.09 8.56
N ALA A 122 15.31 1.29 9.83
CA ALA A 122 16.22 1.12 10.95
C ALA A 122 15.52 0.40 12.10
N ALA A 123 16.02 -0.77 12.49
CA ALA A 123 15.49 -1.54 13.60
C ALA A 123 16.35 -1.38 14.86
N ASN A 124 15.72 -1.36 16.05
CA ASN A 124 16.40 -1.30 17.34
C ASN A 124 16.69 -2.67 17.95
N GLY A 125 16.21 -3.74 17.36
CA GLY A 125 16.38 -5.10 17.85
C GLY A 125 15.92 -6.15 16.83
N PHE A 126 15.84 -7.37 17.29
CA PHE A 126 15.47 -8.54 16.49
C PHE A 126 14.44 -9.38 17.22
N ASP A 127 13.36 -9.78 16.54
CA ASP A 127 12.55 -10.94 16.86
C ASP A 127 12.14 -11.67 15.58
N ILE A 128 11.54 -12.84 15.72
CA ILE A 128 11.18 -13.67 14.58
C ILE A 128 10.06 -13.05 13.73
N ASP A 129 9.09 -12.38 14.37
CA ASP A 129 7.95 -11.78 13.68
C ASP A 129 8.39 -10.61 12.80
N LEU A 130 9.26 -9.72 13.33
CA LEU A 130 9.82 -8.61 12.58
C LEU A 130 10.78 -9.09 11.48
N SER A 131 11.55 -10.16 11.73
CA SER A 131 12.42 -10.76 10.72
C SER A 131 11.62 -11.39 9.56
N ASP A 132 10.54 -12.10 9.87
CA ASP A 132 9.64 -12.68 8.88
C ASP A 132 8.96 -11.58 8.06
N TYR A 133 8.54 -10.47 8.70
CA TYR A 133 8.00 -9.30 8.03
C TYR A 133 8.98 -8.76 6.98
N TYR A 134 10.24 -8.52 7.35
CA TYR A 134 11.27 -8.06 6.42
C TYR A 134 11.47 -9.01 5.24
N SER A 135 11.41 -10.33 5.51
CA SER A 135 11.62 -11.36 4.48
C SER A 135 10.54 -11.35 3.40
N ILE A 136 9.32 -10.91 3.70
CA ILE A 136 8.22 -10.78 2.73
C ILE A 136 8.57 -9.73 1.67
N ALA A 137 9.22 -8.63 2.07
CA ALA A 137 9.71 -7.60 1.16
C ALA A 137 11.11 -7.94 0.58
N HIS A 138 11.60 -9.18 0.76
CA HIS A 138 12.94 -9.61 0.37
C HIS A 138 14.09 -8.80 1.01
N LEU A 139 13.84 -8.21 2.18
CA LEU A 139 14.81 -7.48 2.96
C LEU A 139 15.39 -8.36 4.07
N GLN A 140 16.61 -8.02 4.50
CA GLN A 140 17.23 -8.63 5.67
C GLN A 140 17.15 -7.66 6.85
N LEU A 141 16.62 -8.13 7.97
CA LEU A 141 16.60 -7.36 9.22
C LEU A 141 18.02 -7.21 9.76
N THR A 142 18.43 -5.98 9.96
CA THR A 142 19.69 -5.64 10.62
C THR A 142 19.45 -4.58 11.70
N VAL A 143 20.07 -4.75 12.87
CA VAL A 143 19.96 -3.78 13.95
C VAL A 143 20.82 -2.55 13.65
N ALA A 144 20.20 -1.37 13.63
CA ALA A 144 20.86 -0.12 13.31
C ALA A 144 21.59 0.45 14.56
N LYS A 145 22.90 0.70 14.42
CA LYS A 145 23.71 1.28 15.51
C LYS A 145 23.32 2.73 15.83
N ASP A 146 22.75 3.41 14.86
CA ASP A 146 22.32 4.80 14.91
C ASP A 146 20.78 4.93 14.97
N PHE A 147 20.08 3.92 15.50
CA PHE A 147 18.62 3.88 15.60
C PHE A 147 18.05 5.14 16.25
N GLU A 148 18.65 5.61 17.33
CA GLU A 148 18.20 6.81 18.02
C GLU A 148 18.22 8.05 17.11
N GLN A 149 19.27 8.20 16.29
CA GLN A 149 19.33 9.28 15.32
C GLN A 149 18.23 9.17 14.30
N VAL A 150 18.02 7.97 13.70
CA VAL A 150 17.02 7.75 12.65
C VAL A 150 15.60 7.92 13.18
N SER A 151 15.34 7.53 14.42
CA SER A 151 14.02 7.70 15.05
C SER A 151 13.64 9.16 15.31
N ASN A 152 14.56 10.11 15.16
CA ASN A 152 14.34 11.55 15.23
C ASN A 152 14.27 12.23 13.85
N GLU A 153 14.39 11.46 12.74
CA GLU A 153 14.13 11.94 11.38
C GLU A 153 12.62 11.98 11.09
N GLU A 154 12.22 12.30 9.85
CA GLU A 154 10.84 12.14 9.40
C GLU A 154 10.49 10.65 9.29
N VAL A 155 9.79 10.11 10.29
CA VAL A 155 9.32 8.73 10.32
C VAL A 155 7.90 8.66 9.76
N TYR A 156 7.69 7.85 8.73
CA TYR A 156 6.39 7.68 8.06
C TYR A 156 5.65 6.45 8.53
N GLN A 157 6.36 5.47 9.06
CA GLN A 157 5.81 4.19 9.46
C GLN A 157 6.72 3.54 10.50
N LEU A 158 6.12 2.87 11.48
CA LEU A 158 6.83 1.91 12.33
C LEU A 158 6.35 0.50 11.98
N LEU A 159 7.26 -0.46 12.06
CA LEU A 159 7.00 -1.87 11.84
C LEU A 159 7.39 -2.64 13.09
N LEU A 160 6.52 -3.54 13.55
CA LEU A 160 6.85 -4.41 14.69
C LEU A 160 6.02 -5.69 14.68
N GLY A 161 6.58 -6.75 15.30
CA GLY A 161 5.82 -7.95 15.64
C GLY A 161 4.75 -7.60 16.68
N CYS A 162 3.46 -7.77 16.33
CA CYS A 162 2.34 -7.38 17.17
C CYS A 162 1.12 -8.24 16.87
N ARG A 163 0.29 -8.49 17.86
CA ARG A 163 -1.01 -9.15 17.74
C ARG A 163 -2.12 -8.17 18.08
N GLU A 164 -3.31 -8.43 17.60
CA GLU A 164 -4.47 -7.58 17.87
C GLU A 164 -4.69 -7.32 19.38
N THR A 165 -4.39 -8.31 20.21
CA THR A 165 -4.43 -8.20 21.68
C THR A 165 -3.50 -7.12 22.25
N ASP A 166 -2.45 -6.77 21.53
CA ASP A 166 -1.40 -5.83 21.99
C ASP A 166 -1.64 -4.39 21.47
N TYR A 167 -2.58 -4.20 20.52
CA TYR A 167 -2.80 -2.90 19.87
C TYR A 167 -3.06 -1.76 20.83
N SER A 168 -3.89 -1.98 21.84
CA SER A 168 -4.19 -0.96 22.86
C SER A 168 -2.98 -0.58 23.69
N ALA A 169 -2.07 -1.52 23.95
CA ALA A 169 -0.85 -1.26 24.69
C ALA A 169 0.19 -0.51 23.84
N ILE A 170 0.30 -0.86 22.56
CA ILE A 170 1.18 -0.17 21.59
C ILE A 170 0.72 1.27 21.38
N LEU A 171 -0.58 1.51 21.22
CA LEU A 171 -1.14 2.84 21.00
C LEU A 171 -1.43 3.63 22.28
N LYS A 172 -0.98 3.15 23.44
CA LYS A 172 -1.20 3.85 24.70
C LYS A 172 -0.63 5.28 24.67
N ASP A 173 -1.47 6.26 24.99
CA ASP A 173 -1.13 7.69 24.99
C ASP A 173 -0.64 8.23 23.61
N VAL A 174 -1.03 7.56 22.50
CA VAL A 174 -0.70 7.92 21.13
C VAL A 174 -1.98 8.21 20.37
N ASP A 175 -2.25 9.48 20.10
CA ASP A 175 -3.45 9.91 19.37
C ASP A 175 -3.16 10.15 17.86
N GLY A 176 -1.90 10.39 17.52
CA GLY A 176 -1.47 10.75 16.16
C GLY A 176 -1.11 9.57 15.25
N ALA A 177 -1.31 8.32 15.70
CA ALA A 177 -1.02 7.14 14.90
C ALA A 177 -2.09 6.06 15.04
N LYS A 178 -2.17 5.17 14.04
CA LYS A 178 -3.07 4.01 14.00
C LYS A 178 -2.38 2.77 13.46
N ILE A 179 -2.95 1.60 13.76
CA ILE A 179 -2.52 0.31 13.19
C ILE A 179 -3.09 0.16 11.78
N ALA A 180 -2.24 -0.23 10.82
CA ALA A 180 -2.60 -0.71 9.50
C ALA A 180 -2.15 -2.16 9.38
N ALA A 181 -3.03 -3.08 9.80
CA ALA A 181 -2.74 -4.51 9.81
C ALA A 181 -3.11 -5.16 8.47
N TRP A 182 -2.17 -5.87 7.88
CA TRP A 182 -2.37 -6.73 6.70
C TRP A 182 -1.99 -8.19 6.99
N TRP A 183 -1.34 -8.44 8.14
CA TRP A 183 -0.89 -9.73 8.62
C TRP A 183 -1.19 -9.88 10.12
N ASP A 184 -1.37 -11.10 10.60
CA ASP A 184 -1.76 -11.38 12.00
C ASP A 184 -0.57 -11.42 12.98
N ARG A 185 0.68 -11.37 12.49
CA ARG A 185 1.89 -11.47 13.29
C ARG A 185 2.71 -10.19 13.38
N ALA A 186 2.52 -9.26 12.46
CA ALA A 186 3.19 -7.98 12.47
C ALA A 186 2.30 -6.90 11.85
N VAL A 187 2.58 -5.66 12.19
CA VAL A 187 1.77 -4.51 11.78
C VAL A 187 2.64 -3.35 11.31
N ASP A 188 2.03 -2.53 10.47
CA ASP A 188 2.44 -1.16 10.23
C ASP A 188 1.73 -0.23 11.19
N ILE A 189 2.43 0.75 11.74
CA ILE A 189 1.84 1.89 12.44
C ILE A 189 2.07 3.10 11.57
N ILE A 190 0.98 3.77 11.23
CA ILE A 190 0.95 4.92 10.31
C ILE A 190 0.28 6.12 10.98
N PRO A 191 0.37 7.34 10.43
CA PRO A 191 -0.35 8.49 10.97
C PRO A 191 -1.86 8.21 11.06
N ALA A 192 -2.50 8.65 12.13
CA ALA A 192 -3.94 8.44 12.36
C ALA A 192 -4.81 9.01 11.24
N ASN A 193 -4.41 10.17 10.69
CA ASN A 193 -5.02 10.85 9.53
C ASN A 193 -4.39 10.41 8.20
N GLY A 194 -3.76 9.23 8.14
CA GLY A 194 -3.16 8.61 6.96
C GLY A 194 -3.96 7.40 6.51
N GLY A 195 -3.41 6.68 5.55
CA GLY A 195 -3.98 5.48 4.93
C GLY A 195 -4.00 5.58 3.41
N LYS A 196 -4.10 4.43 2.72
CA LYS A 196 -4.13 4.40 1.25
C LYS A 196 -5.25 5.26 0.67
N GLY A 197 -6.40 5.31 1.34
CA GLY A 197 -7.53 6.14 0.90
C GLY A 197 -7.22 7.64 0.91
N ILE A 198 -6.56 8.13 1.95
CA ILE A 198 -6.12 9.54 2.03
C ILE A 198 -5.09 9.85 0.95
N GLY A 199 -4.09 8.95 0.77
CA GLY A 199 -3.10 9.10 -0.30
C GLY A 199 -3.75 9.19 -1.68
N ILE A 200 -4.75 8.35 -1.97
CA ILE A 200 -5.51 8.39 -3.22
C ILE A 200 -6.23 9.73 -3.40
N GLN A 201 -6.92 10.22 -2.38
CA GLN A 201 -7.58 11.52 -2.45
C GLN A 201 -6.59 12.64 -2.82
N LYS A 202 -5.39 12.64 -2.20
CA LYS A 202 -4.34 13.63 -2.51
C LYS A 202 -3.81 13.51 -3.93
N VAL A 203 -3.68 12.31 -4.46
CA VAL A 203 -3.26 12.08 -5.86
C VAL A 203 -4.37 12.50 -6.84
N LEU A 204 -5.63 12.20 -6.55
CA LEU A 204 -6.76 12.66 -7.37
C LEU A 204 -6.88 14.20 -7.38
N GLU A 205 -6.73 14.85 -6.21
CA GLU A 205 -6.66 16.32 -6.10
C GLU A 205 -5.53 16.89 -6.97
N TYR A 206 -4.35 16.29 -6.93
CA TYR A 206 -3.18 16.71 -7.71
C TYR A 206 -3.39 16.61 -9.22
N TYR A 207 -4.00 15.53 -9.70
CA TYR A 207 -4.28 15.34 -11.13
C TYR A 207 -5.61 15.95 -11.58
N HIS A 208 -6.35 16.60 -10.69
CA HIS A 208 -7.69 17.18 -10.95
C HIS A 208 -8.69 16.12 -11.49
N LEU A 209 -8.66 14.93 -10.90
CA LEU A 209 -9.54 13.82 -11.26
C LEU A 209 -10.63 13.62 -10.22
N ASP A 210 -11.81 13.24 -10.69
CA ASP A 210 -12.90 12.80 -9.83
C ASP A 210 -12.71 11.35 -9.39
N LYS A 211 -13.27 11.00 -8.24
CA LYS A 211 -13.30 9.62 -7.73
C LYS A 211 -13.80 8.62 -8.79
N SER A 212 -14.80 8.99 -9.59
CA SER A 212 -15.37 8.17 -10.66
C SER A 212 -14.42 7.84 -11.81
N GLU A 213 -13.28 8.55 -11.89
CA GLU A 213 -12.22 8.33 -12.89
C GLU A 213 -11.10 7.43 -12.36
N ALA A 214 -11.27 6.90 -11.15
CA ALA A 214 -10.29 6.05 -10.48
C ALA A 214 -10.77 4.62 -10.33
N LEU A 215 -9.86 3.67 -10.56
CA LEU A 215 -9.99 2.24 -10.30
C LEU A 215 -8.90 1.82 -9.32
N ALA A 216 -9.14 0.82 -8.48
CA ALA A 216 -8.11 0.25 -7.62
C ALA A 216 -8.21 -1.27 -7.55
N PHE A 217 -7.04 -1.94 -7.49
CA PHE A 217 -6.93 -3.37 -7.22
C PHE A 217 -6.18 -3.60 -5.92
N GLY A 218 -6.73 -4.47 -5.06
CA GLY A 218 -6.14 -4.80 -3.76
C GLY A 218 -6.50 -6.21 -3.29
N ASP A 219 -5.81 -6.69 -2.25
CA ASP A 219 -6.07 -8.01 -1.66
C ASP A 219 -6.07 -8.04 -0.13
N GLY A 220 -5.44 -7.08 0.55
CA GLY A 220 -5.30 -7.01 1.99
C GLY A 220 -6.33 -6.11 2.70
N ASN A 221 -6.44 -6.25 4.03
CA ASN A 221 -7.33 -5.39 4.82
C ASN A 221 -6.89 -3.92 4.83
N ASN A 222 -5.61 -3.63 4.61
CA ASN A 222 -5.10 -2.27 4.45
C ASN A 222 -5.54 -1.62 3.12
N ASP A 223 -6.18 -2.39 2.20
CA ASP A 223 -6.74 -1.89 0.95
C ASP A 223 -8.22 -1.49 1.07
N ILE A 224 -8.87 -1.75 2.19
CA ILE A 224 -10.28 -1.40 2.38
C ILE A 224 -10.52 0.09 2.12
N GLU A 225 -9.72 0.97 2.77
CA GLU A 225 -9.83 2.41 2.54
C GLU A 225 -9.50 2.80 1.08
N MET A 226 -8.59 2.08 0.43
CA MET A 226 -8.23 2.26 -0.98
C MET A 226 -9.42 2.01 -1.90
N LEU A 227 -10.03 0.83 -1.80
CA LEU A 227 -11.17 0.45 -2.64
C LEU A 227 -12.36 1.40 -2.43
N LEU A 228 -12.63 1.80 -1.19
CA LEU A 228 -13.70 2.76 -0.87
C LEU A 228 -13.41 4.20 -1.38
N SER A 229 -12.19 4.53 -1.73
CA SER A 229 -11.76 5.87 -2.17
C SER A 229 -11.75 6.07 -3.67
N VAL A 230 -12.07 5.05 -4.46
CA VAL A 230 -12.12 5.08 -5.93
C VAL A 230 -13.53 4.83 -6.46
N GLY A 231 -13.76 5.11 -7.74
CA GLY A 231 -15.04 4.90 -8.40
C GLY A 231 -15.38 3.42 -8.59
N THR A 232 -14.35 2.58 -8.78
CA THR A 232 -14.52 1.11 -8.86
C THR A 232 -13.39 0.45 -8.09
N GLY A 233 -13.71 -0.14 -6.96
CA GLY A 233 -12.78 -0.93 -6.14
C GLY A 233 -12.88 -2.42 -6.49
N VAL A 234 -11.79 -3.02 -6.92
CA VAL A 234 -11.71 -4.43 -7.35
C VAL A 234 -10.88 -5.22 -6.35
N ALA A 235 -11.50 -6.21 -5.71
CA ALA A 235 -10.77 -7.17 -4.88
C ALA A 235 -10.20 -8.30 -5.75
N MET A 236 -8.96 -8.69 -5.47
CA MET A 236 -8.35 -9.87 -6.07
C MET A 236 -9.06 -11.16 -5.61
N GLY A 237 -9.02 -12.22 -6.41
CA GLY A 237 -9.58 -13.52 -6.06
C GLY A 237 -9.01 -14.13 -4.78
N ASN A 238 -7.74 -13.83 -4.49
CA ASN A 238 -7.05 -14.19 -3.25
C ASN A 238 -7.25 -13.20 -2.09
N ALA A 239 -8.06 -12.16 -2.27
CA ALA A 239 -8.26 -11.13 -1.25
C ALA A 239 -8.93 -11.65 0.02
N SER A 240 -8.71 -10.93 1.11
CA SER A 240 -9.36 -11.21 2.39
C SER A 240 -10.89 -11.15 2.27
N PRO A 241 -11.61 -11.92 3.09
CA PRO A 241 -13.09 -11.86 3.10
C PRO A 241 -13.62 -10.44 3.35
N GLN A 242 -12.99 -9.70 4.26
CA GLN A 242 -13.38 -8.33 4.60
C GLN A 242 -13.23 -7.37 3.43
N LEU A 243 -12.14 -7.50 2.64
CA LEU A 243 -11.96 -6.67 1.46
C LEU A 243 -12.99 -7.00 0.37
N LYS A 244 -13.29 -8.28 0.17
CA LYS A 244 -14.32 -8.73 -0.79
C LYS A 244 -15.72 -8.22 -0.46
N GLU A 245 -16.03 -8.02 0.83
CA GLU A 245 -17.34 -7.50 1.28
C GLU A 245 -17.54 -6.02 0.88
N VAL A 246 -16.46 -5.23 0.78
CA VAL A 246 -16.53 -3.79 0.46
C VAL A 246 -16.20 -3.48 -0.99
N ALA A 247 -15.68 -4.44 -1.74
CA ALA A 247 -15.33 -4.27 -3.15
C ALA A 247 -16.59 -4.16 -4.02
N ASP A 248 -16.52 -3.31 -5.05
CA ASP A 248 -17.56 -3.23 -6.08
C ASP A 248 -17.55 -4.48 -6.97
N GLU A 249 -16.35 -5.01 -7.24
CA GLU A 249 -16.15 -6.18 -8.09
C GLU A 249 -15.02 -7.08 -7.53
N ILE A 250 -15.04 -8.34 -7.97
CA ILE A 250 -14.00 -9.33 -7.63
C ILE A 250 -13.45 -9.89 -8.93
N CYS A 251 -12.14 -9.78 -9.14
CA CYS A 251 -11.46 -10.39 -10.27
C CYS A 251 -10.89 -11.77 -9.89
N LYS A 252 -10.16 -12.43 -10.81
CA LYS A 252 -9.47 -13.69 -10.53
C LYS A 252 -8.30 -13.48 -9.57
N ASP A 253 -7.76 -14.58 -9.07
CA ASP A 253 -6.56 -14.63 -8.23
C ASP A 253 -5.34 -14.04 -8.97
N VAL A 254 -4.40 -13.45 -8.23
CA VAL A 254 -3.13 -13.00 -8.76
C VAL A 254 -2.36 -14.12 -9.46
N ALA A 255 -2.53 -15.37 -9.01
CA ALA A 255 -1.93 -16.55 -9.64
C ALA A 255 -2.59 -16.94 -10.97
N GLU A 256 -3.77 -16.39 -11.26
CA GLU A 256 -4.55 -16.63 -12.47
C GLU A 256 -4.57 -15.40 -13.41
N ASP A 257 -3.61 -14.47 -13.24
CA ASP A 257 -3.52 -13.24 -14.01
C ASP A 257 -4.79 -12.36 -13.92
N GLY A 258 -5.36 -12.25 -12.72
CA GLY A 258 -6.66 -11.62 -12.49
C GLY A 258 -6.78 -10.19 -13.02
N ILE A 259 -5.73 -9.38 -12.92
CA ILE A 259 -5.70 -8.01 -13.46
C ILE A 259 -5.80 -8.01 -14.99
N TYR A 260 -5.05 -8.88 -15.68
CA TYR A 260 -5.10 -8.99 -17.13
C TYR A 260 -6.50 -9.37 -17.62
N ASP A 261 -7.06 -10.42 -17.02
CA ASP A 261 -8.39 -10.93 -17.38
C ASP A 261 -9.47 -9.87 -17.15
N TYR A 262 -9.40 -9.16 -16.01
CA TYR A 262 -10.31 -8.06 -15.68
C TYR A 262 -10.21 -6.92 -16.71
N CYS A 263 -9.02 -6.43 -16.99
CA CYS A 263 -8.80 -5.34 -17.93
C CYS A 263 -9.27 -5.69 -19.35
N LEU A 264 -9.04 -6.93 -19.77
CA LEU A 264 -9.50 -7.42 -21.08
C LEU A 264 -11.03 -7.50 -21.15
N THR A 265 -11.67 -8.06 -20.12
CA THR A 265 -13.12 -8.25 -20.05
C THR A 265 -13.88 -6.91 -20.02
N HIS A 266 -13.29 -5.89 -19.37
CA HIS A 266 -13.88 -4.55 -19.24
C HIS A 266 -13.47 -3.58 -20.35
N GLY A 267 -12.70 -4.04 -21.36
CA GLY A 267 -12.30 -3.21 -22.49
C GLY A 267 -11.32 -2.08 -22.13
N LEU A 268 -10.55 -2.24 -21.06
CA LEU A 268 -9.50 -1.31 -20.67
C LEU A 268 -8.23 -1.51 -21.50
N ILE A 269 -8.04 -2.75 -21.99
CA ILE A 269 -6.93 -3.17 -22.88
C ILE A 269 -7.42 -3.94 -24.09
#